data_fc041b2e2c6c28c38a3b74983c6b0b25
#
_entry.id   fc041b2e2c6c28c38a3b74983c6b0b25
#
_cell.length_a   1.000
_cell.length_b   1.000
_cell.length_c   1.000
_cell.angle_alpha   90.00
_cell.angle_beta   90.00
_cell.angle_gamma   90.00
#
_symmetry.space_group_name_H-M   'P 1'
#
loop_
_entity.id
_entity.type
_entity.pdbx_description
1 polymer ?
#
loop_
_entity_poly.entity_id
_entity_poly.type
_entity_poly.pdbx_seq_one_letter_code
_entity_poly.pdbx_strand_id
1 'polypeptide(L)'
;MVTVLDLKAEFQKLTMLKGRTPASPPSDRKGAFANPAPYRDGGIFMAKFAGISAWERHPKGDEIVQVVDGATTLYLLTDEGKQSFELTAGMMAVVPQNTWHQFVAPDGVCVMTATPQPTEHLRIDVDDPRTVLDG
;
A
#
# COMPACT_ATOMS: atom_id res chain seq x y z
N MET A 1 2.81 25.96 -6.55
CA MET A 1 2.37 25.86 -5.15
C MET A 1 3.20 24.80 -4.44
N VAL A 2 3.67 25.12 -3.25
CA VAL A 2 4.44 24.16 -2.42
C VAL A 2 3.48 23.46 -1.47
N THR A 3 3.58 22.14 -1.39
CA THR A 3 2.86 21.33 -0.39
C THR A 3 3.84 20.88 0.68
N VAL A 4 3.54 21.18 1.94
CA VAL A 4 4.32 20.74 3.10
C VAL A 4 3.40 19.95 4.01
N LEU A 5 3.80 18.74 4.36
CA LEU A 5 3.01 17.84 5.20
C LEU A 5 3.82 17.42 6.42
N ASP A 6 3.23 17.58 7.59
CA ASP A 6 3.72 16.93 8.81
C ASP A 6 3.07 15.55 8.83
N LEU A 7 3.82 14.52 8.46
CA LEU A 7 3.26 13.18 8.29
C LEU A 7 2.66 12.63 9.59
N LYS A 8 3.33 12.85 10.73
CA LYS A 8 2.78 12.40 12.02
C LYS A 8 1.43 13.06 12.30
N ALA A 9 1.34 14.36 12.10
CA ALA A 9 0.10 15.11 12.32
C ALA A 9 -1.00 14.65 11.36
N GLU A 10 -0.66 14.41 10.12
CA GLU A 10 -1.64 13.94 9.12
C GLU A 10 -2.16 12.53 9.47
N PHE A 11 -1.30 11.62 9.90
CA PHE A 11 -1.75 10.29 10.32
C PHE A 11 -2.61 10.32 11.58
N GLN A 12 -2.38 11.28 12.48
CA GLN A 12 -3.23 11.45 13.67
C GLN A 12 -4.67 11.80 13.33
N LYS A 13 -4.91 12.43 12.18
CA LYS A 13 -6.25 12.77 11.71
C LYS A 13 -6.99 11.56 11.12
N LEU A 14 -6.27 10.48 10.83
CA LEU A 14 -6.85 9.28 10.24
C LEU A 14 -7.26 8.30 11.33
N THR A 15 -8.31 7.53 11.05
CA THR A 15 -8.78 6.45 11.92
C THR A 15 -8.30 5.12 11.36
N MET A 16 -7.72 4.29 12.23
CA MET A 16 -7.23 2.97 11.83
C MET A 16 -8.35 2.12 11.24
N LEU A 17 -8.19 1.68 10.00
CA LEU A 17 -9.05 0.64 9.42
C LEU A 17 -8.62 -0.70 10.00
N LYS A 18 -9.44 -1.29 10.87
CA LYS A 18 -9.14 -2.57 11.53
C LYS A 18 -9.77 -3.71 10.75
N GLY A 19 -9.16 -4.90 10.84
CA GLY A 19 -9.71 -6.10 10.24
C GLY A 19 -9.73 -6.06 8.71
N ARG A 20 -8.80 -5.33 8.09
CA ARG A 20 -8.72 -5.26 6.64
C ARG A 20 -8.44 -6.65 6.06
N THR A 21 -9.14 -7.00 4.98
CA THR A 21 -8.91 -8.23 4.22
C THR A 21 -8.72 -7.89 2.75
N PRO A 22 -8.19 -8.82 1.93
CA PRO A 22 -8.08 -8.56 0.49
C PRO A 22 -9.42 -8.21 -0.19
N ALA A 23 -10.52 -8.70 0.37
CA ALA A 23 -11.86 -8.43 -0.15
C ALA A 23 -12.49 -7.14 0.37
N SER A 24 -11.83 -6.41 1.28
CA SER A 24 -12.37 -5.17 1.83
C SER A 24 -12.70 -4.18 0.72
N PRO A 25 -13.93 -3.62 0.71
CA PRO A 25 -14.35 -2.73 -0.36
C PRO A 25 -13.66 -1.36 -0.24
N PRO A 26 -13.54 -0.62 -1.37
CA PRO A 26 -12.94 0.73 -1.33
C PRO A 26 -13.64 1.69 -0.38
N SER A 27 -14.93 1.50 -0.10
CA SER A 27 -15.69 2.34 0.85
C SER A 27 -15.12 2.30 2.27
N ASP A 28 -14.44 1.24 2.66
CA ASP A 28 -13.80 1.12 3.98
C ASP A 28 -12.63 2.08 4.16
N ARG A 29 -12.12 2.64 3.07
CA ARG A 29 -10.96 3.55 3.11
C ARG A 29 -11.29 4.92 3.68
N LYS A 30 -12.56 5.30 3.72
CA LYS A 30 -12.99 6.61 4.20
C LYS A 30 -12.52 6.84 5.64
N GLY A 31 -11.79 7.94 5.86
CA GLY A 31 -11.26 8.28 7.17
C GLY A 31 -9.96 7.56 7.55
N ALA A 32 -9.58 6.52 6.83
CA ALA A 32 -8.35 5.76 7.07
C ALA A 32 -7.27 6.01 6.00
N PHE A 33 -7.71 6.42 4.80
CA PHE A 33 -6.81 6.70 3.67
C PHE A 33 -6.94 8.17 3.27
N ALA A 34 -5.87 8.73 2.72
CA ALA A 34 -5.86 10.09 2.20
C ALA A 34 -4.97 10.19 0.96
N ASN A 35 -5.28 11.18 0.12
CA ASN A 35 -4.43 11.57 -1.00
C ASN A 35 -4.13 13.06 -0.85
N PRO A 36 -3.16 13.42 -0.01
CA PRO A 36 -2.96 14.83 0.36
C PRO A 36 -2.28 15.68 -0.71
N ALA A 37 -1.67 15.08 -1.73
CA ALA A 37 -0.99 15.84 -2.76
C ALA A 37 -0.93 15.08 -4.08
N PRO A 38 -1.06 15.77 -5.23
CA PRO A 38 -0.68 15.19 -6.50
C PRO A 38 0.84 15.08 -6.59
N TYR A 39 1.31 14.10 -7.33
CA TYR A 39 2.74 13.95 -7.61
C TYR A 39 2.92 13.25 -8.95
N ARG A 40 3.57 13.94 -9.91
CA ARG A 40 3.81 13.43 -11.27
C ARG A 40 2.51 12.92 -11.91
N ASP A 41 2.50 11.68 -12.39
CA ASP A 41 1.35 11.01 -13.02
C ASP A 41 0.48 10.24 -12.01
N GLY A 42 0.58 10.57 -10.74
CA GLY A 42 -0.16 9.92 -9.67
C GLY A 42 -0.32 10.82 -8.47
N GLY A 43 0.03 10.31 -7.29
CA GLY A 43 -0.12 11.09 -6.06
C GLY A 43 0.72 10.58 -4.91
N ILE A 44 0.69 11.36 -3.85
CA ILE A 44 1.13 10.96 -2.53
C ILE A 44 -0.11 10.43 -1.80
N PHE A 45 -0.02 9.22 -1.30
CA PHE A 45 -1.12 8.57 -0.60
C PHE A 45 -0.71 8.19 0.82
N MET A 46 -1.69 8.16 1.71
CA MET A 46 -1.51 7.78 3.10
C MET A 46 -2.55 6.72 3.43
N ALA A 47 -2.13 5.67 4.14
CA ALA A 47 -3.02 4.60 4.57
C ALA A 47 -2.69 4.20 6.01
N LYS A 48 -3.73 4.05 6.82
CA LYS A 48 -3.63 3.66 8.23
C LYS A 48 -4.54 2.47 8.45
N PHE A 49 -3.95 1.27 8.55
CA PHE A 49 -4.76 0.05 8.65
C PHE A 49 -4.07 -1.05 9.44
N ALA A 50 -4.88 -2.00 9.89
CA ALA A 50 -4.44 -3.29 10.41
C ALA A 50 -5.12 -4.38 9.59
N GLY A 51 -4.37 -5.44 9.25
CA GLY A 51 -4.88 -6.56 8.47
C GLY A 51 -4.11 -6.79 7.19
N ILE A 52 -4.81 -7.24 6.15
CA ILE A 52 -4.21 -7.69 4.89
C ILE A 52 -4.81 -6.88 3.74
N SER A 53 -3.95 -6.28 2.91
CA SER A 53 -4.39 -5.52 1.74
C SER A 53 -4.80 -6.44 0.60
N ALA A 54 -5.55 -5.89 -0.37
CA ALA A 54 -5.65 -6.53 -1.68
C ALA A 54 -4.26 -6.63 -2.31
N TRP A 55 -4.12 -7.55 -3.26
CA TRP A 55 -2.98 -7.51 -4.16
C TRP A 55 -3.14 -6.33 -5.09
N GLU A 56 -2.04 -5.62 -5.36
CA GLU A 56 -2.07 -4.48 -6.28
C GLU A 56 -0.78 -4.38 -7.07
N ARG A 57 -0.88 -3.76 -8.24
CA ARG A 57 0.28 -3.41 -9.07
C ARG A 57 0.05 -2.07 -9.76
N HIS A 58 1.14 -1.42 -10.16
CA HIS A 58 1.12 -0.11 -10.79
C HIS A 58 1.79 -0.22 -12.16
N PRO A 59 1.00 -0.35 -13.24
CA PRO A 59 1.57 -0.63 -14.58
C PRO A 59 2.35 0.53 -15.19
N LYS A 60 2.22 1.75 -14.66
CA LYS A 60 2.84 2.94 -15.25
C LYS A 60 4.19 3.33 -14.65
N GLY A 61 4.62 2.72 -13.55
CA GLY A 61 5.92 3.05 -12.95
C GLY A 61 6.14 2.40 -11.60
N ASP A 62 7.30 2.69 -11.02
CA ASP A 62 7.67 2.22 -9.70
C ASP A 62 6.90 2.98 -8.61
N GLU A 63 6.65 2.31 -7.49
CA GLU A 63 6.03 2.93 -6.32
C GLU A 63 7.05 3.05 -5.19
N ILE A 64 7.08 4.20 -4.53
CA ILE A 64 7.80 4.36 -3.26
C ILE A 64 6.82 4.07 -2.13
N VAL A 65 7.22 3.18 -1.21
CA VAL A 65 6.48 2.85 0.01
C VAL A 65 7.36 3.21 1.20
N GLN A 66 6.84 4.01 2.12
CA GLN A 66 7.53 4.38 3.35
C GLN A 66 6.65 4.09 4.56
N VAL A 67 7.19 3.38 5.56
CA VAL A 67 6.50 3.18 6.84
C VAL A 67 6.83 4.36 7.75
N VAL A 68 5.78 5.04 8.23
CA VAL A 68 5.90 6.18 9.12
C VAL A 68 5.71 5.75 10.57
N ASP A 69 4.81 4.80 10.83
CA ASP A 69 4.56 4.26 12.16
C ASP A 69 4.07 2.81 12.03
N GLY A 70 4.32 2.01 13.06
CA GLY A 70 3.94 0.60 13.05
C GLY A 70 4.87 -0.26 12.21
N ALA A 71 4.34 -1.37 11.71
CA ALA A 71 5.11 -2.34 10.94
C ALA A 71 4.22 -3.09 9.95
N THR A 72 4.82 -3.53 8.85
CA THR A 72 4.15 -4.37 7.87
C THR A 72 5.14 -5.33 7.24
N THR A 73 4.63 -6.50 6.82
CA THR A 73 5.35 -7.35 5.88
C THR A 73 4.87 -6.97 4.49
N LEU A 74 5.79 -6.63 3.61
CA LEU A 74 5.52 -6.35 2.19
C LEU A 74 5.90 -7.59 1.38
N TYR A 75 4.90 -8.18 0.71
CA TYR A 75 5.12 -9.31 -0.20
C TYR A 75 5.17 -8.80 -1.63
N LEU A 76 6.17 -9.27 -2.39
CA LEU A 76 6.32 -8.99 -3.82
C LEU A 76 6.41 -10.30 -4.59
N LEU A 77 5.75 -10.34 -5.74
CA LEU A 77 5.83 -11.49 -6.65
C LEU A 77 6.80 -11.18 -7.78
N THR A 78 7.91 -11.88 -7.81
CA THR A 78 8.96 -11.72 -8.82
C THR A 78 9.11 -13.01 -9.62
N ASP A 79 9.98 -12.99 -10.62
CA ASP A 79 10.32 -14.20 -11.39
C ASP A 79 10.97 -15.27 -10.52
N GLU A 80 11.53 -14.87 -9.38
CA GLU A 80 12.13 -15.78 -8.41
C GLU A 80 11.12 -16.27 -7.35
N GLY A 81 9.83 -15.94 -7.51
CA GLY A 81 8.78 -16.32 -6.61
C GLY A 81 8.34 -15.20 -5.67
N LYS A 82 7.65 -15.59 -4.61
CA LYS A 82 7.13 -14.66 -3.61
C LYS A 82 8.21 -14.30 -2.61
N GLN A 83 8.56 -13.03 -2.56
CA GLN A 83 9.54 -12.48 -1.63
C GLN A 83 8.83 -11.67 -0.55
N SER A 84 9.39 -11.64 0.66
CA SER A 84 8.83 -10.88 1.77
C SER A 84 9.89 -9.97 2.38
N PHE A 85 9.45 -8.78 2.79
CA PHE A 85 10.31 -7.78 3.42
C PHE A 85 9.60 -7.19 4.63
N GLU A 86 10.28 -7.22 5.78
CA GLU A 86 9.77 -6.58 6.99
C GLU A 86 10.11 -5.11 6.97
N LEU A 87 9.10 -4.25 7.07
CA LEU A 87 9.27 -2.80 7.11
C LEU A 87 8.73 -2.25 8.42
N THR A 88 9.56 -1.51 9.13
CA THR A 88 9.19 -0.80 10.36
C THR A 88 9.37 0.70 10.16
N ALA A 89 8.94 1.49 11.14
CA ALA A 89 8.97 2.95 11.06
C ALA A 89 10.34 3.48 10.63
N GLY A 90 10.36 4.35 9.63
CA GLY A 90 11.57 4.93 9.05
C GLY A 90 12.13 4.15 7.86
N MET A 91 11.62 2.96 7.58
CA MET A 91 12.07 2.17 6.42
C MET A 91 11.23 2.47 5.19
N MET A 92 11.82 2.30 4.01
CA MET A 92 11.14 2.48 2.74
C MET A 92 11.54 1.37 1.77
N ALA A 93 10.67 1.15 0.79
CA ALA A 93 10.93 0.23 -0.32
C ALA A 93 10.54 0.90 -1.63
N VAL A 94 11.22 0.50 -2.70
CA VAL A 94 10.79 0.83 -4.07
C VAL A 94 10.20 -0.45 -4.66
N VAL A 95 8.90 -0.42 -4.95
CA VAL A 95 8.20 -1.53 -5.60
C VAL A 95 8.34 -1.34 -7.11
N PRO A 96 8.96 -2.28 -7.84
CA PRO A 96 9.16 -2.12 -9.27
C PRO A 96 7.85 -2.04 -10.04
N GLN A 97 7.89 -1.35 -11.17
CA GLN A 97 6.77 -1.22 -12.09
C GLN A 97 6.12 -2.57 -12.38
N ASN A 98 4.78 -2.59 -12.33
CA ASN A 98 3.95 -3.74 -12.70
C ASN A 98 4.21 -5.01 -11.87
N THR A 99 4.70 -4.84 -10.63
CA THR A 99 4.96 -5.96 -9.73
C THR A 99 3.82 -6.10 -8.72
N TRP A 100 3.19 -7.27 -8.69
CA TRP A 100 2.15 -7.57 -7.70
C TRP A 100 2.76 -7.55 -6.31
N HIS A 101 2.10 -6.81 -5.41
CA HIS A 101 2.52 -6.69 -4.01
C HIS A 101 1.33 -6.61 -3.08
N GLN A 102 1.57 -6.96 -1.81
CA GLN A 102 0.54 -7.03 -0.78
C GLN A 102 1.15 -6.66 0.56
N PHE A 103 0.39 -5.92 1.37
CA PHE A 103 0.78 -5.58 2.74
C PHE A 103 0.08 -6.49 3.73
N VAL A 104 0.82 -6.98 4.72
CA VAL A 104 0.27 -7.71 5.87
C VAL A 104 0.75 -7.01 7.14
N ALA A 105 -0.18 -6.42 7.89
CA ALA A 105 0.11 -5.60 9.06
C ALA A 105 -0.84 -5.97 10.21
N PRO A 106 -0.61 -7.10 10.90
CA PRO A 106 -1.57 -7.58 11.90
C PRO A 106 -1.76 -6.61 13.08
N ASP A 107 -0.72 -5.85 13.43
CA ASP A 107 -0.77 -4.91 14.56
C ASP A 107 -0.96 -3.46 14.14
N GLY A 108 -1.11 -3.22 12.84
CA GLY A 108 -1.33 -1.89 12.30
C GLY A 108 -0.10 -1.20 11.76
N VAL A 109 -0.32 -0.36 10.75
CA VAL A 109 0.75 0.37 10.06
C VAL A 109 0.21 1.70 9.54
N CYS A 110 1.09 2.71 9.53
CA CYS A 110 0.89 3.95 8.81
C CYS A 110 1.90 4.00 7.67
N VAL A 111 1.42 3.90 6.43
CA VAL A 111 2.27 3.96 5.24
C VAL A 111 1.98 5.21 4.43
N MET A 112 3.04 5.83 3.92
CA MET A 112 2.95 6.86 2.90
C MET A 112 3.52 6.29 1.62
N THR A 113 2.87 6.55 0.50
CA THR A 113 3.36 6.10 -0.80
C THR A 113 3.42 7.25 -1.80
N ALA A 114 4.37 7.14 -2.74
CA ALA A 114 4.36 7.93 -3.96
C ALA A 114 4.06 6.94 -5.09
N THR A 115 2.85 7.06 -5.65
CA THR A 115 2.29 6.01 -6.49
C THR A 115 1.85 6.56 -7.84
N PRO A 116 2.37 6.03 -8.97
CA PRO A 116 1.82 6.35 -10.28
C PRO A 116 0.45 5.70 -10.44
N GLN A 117 -0.43 6.37 -11.19
CA GLN A 117 -1.77 5.86 -11.46
C GLN A 117 -1.86 5.40 -12.93
N PRO A 118 -2.72 4.42 -13.24
CA PRO A 118 -3.69 3.75 -12.35
C PRO A 118 -3.06 2.64 -11.52
N THR A 119 -3.81 2.16 -10.53
CA THR A 119 -3.50 0.97 -9.75
C THR A 119 -4.46 -0.15 -10.15
N GLU A 120 -3.94 -1.33 -10.41
CA GLU A 120 -4.77 -2.52 -10.59
C GLU A 120 -4.84 -3.27 -9.26
N HIS A 121 -6.06 -3.64 -8.87
CA HIS A 121 -6.33 -4.35 -7.62
C HIS A 121 -6.89 -5.74 -7.91
N LEU A 122 -6.50 -6.73 -7.10
CA LEU A 122 -7.17 -8.03 -7.05
C LEU A 122 -7.66 -8.24 -5.61
N ARG A 123 -8.98 -8.16 -5.42
CA ARG A 123 -9.63 -8.19 -4.10
C ARG A 123 -10.11 -9.59 -3.74
N ILE A 124 -9.26 -10.58 -3.94
CA ILE A 124 -9.51 -11.96 -3.54
C ILE A 124 -8.37 -12.43 -2.65
N ASP A 125 -8.71 -13.32 -1.70
CA ASP A 125 -7.73 -13.93 -0.82
C ASP A 125 -7.05 -15.09 -1.57
N VAL A 126 -5.96 -14.78 -2.25
CA VAL A 126 -5.15 -15.77 -2.99
C VAL A 126 -3.69 -15.57 -2.62
N ASP A 127 -2.95 -16.65 -2.67
CA ASP A 127 -1.52 -16.61 -2.37
C ASP A 127 -0.69 -15.97 -3.49
N ASP A 128 -1.11 -16.19 -4.74
CA ASP A 128 -0.46 -15.62 -5.92
C ASP A 128 -1.52 -15.21 -6.94
N PRO A 129 -1.75 -13.88 -7.13
CA PRO A 129 -2.74 -13.40 -8.10
C PRO A 129 -2.48 -13.85 -9.54
N ARG A 130 -1.23 -14.16 -9.89
CA ARG A 130 -0.90 -14.61 -11.23
C ARG A 130 -1.55 -15.96 -11.57
N THR A 131 -1.80 -16.79 -10.56
CA THR A 131 -2.46 -18.08 -10.76
C THR A 131 -3.93 -17.93 -11.15
N VAL A 132 -4.55 -16.81 -10.80
CA VAL A 132 -5.96 -16.52 -11.14
C VAL A 132 -6.07 -15.81 -12.47
N LEU A 133 -5.14 -14.91 -12.78
CA LEU A 133 -5.20 -14.07 -13.98
C LEU A 133 -4.66 -14.78 -15.21
N ASP A 134 -3.71 -15.69 -15.03
CA ASP A 134 -3.06 -16.42 -16.12
C ASP A 134 -3.71 -17.79 -16.39
N GLY A 135 -4.68 -18.16 -15.55
CA GLY A 135 -5.43 -19.40 -15.69
C GLY A 135 -6.55 -19.32 -16.71
#